data_adc5911850de5cd1640c28f6c90f36bf
#
_entry.id   adc5911850de5cd1640c28f6c90f36bf
#
_cell.length_a   1.000
_cell.length_b   1.000
_cell.length_c   1.000
_cell.angle_alpha   90.00
_cell.angle_beta   90.00
_cell.angle_gamma   90.00
#
_symmetry.space_group_name_H-M   'P 1'
#
loop_
_entity.id
_entity.type
_entity.pdbx_description
1 polymer ?
#
loop_
_entity_poly.entity_id
_entity_poly.type
_entity_poly.pdbx_seq_one_letter_code
_entity_poly.pdbx_strand_id
1 'polypeptide(L)'
;IMKKSITIIDTFGFLFRSYFALPPLRSSSGFPTGLLTGFMNFVAGIGKDFKTDYIVFALDAKGTTFRNELFDNYKAQRPDVPEDLLVQLPVAISWVEKMGFKIAIRTGYEADDMVASIAKDAKEKDFEVRIVSHDKDLYQLIDDANSVYLFDPTKKQIINEAKCIEKYGVTPKQFIDYQALVGDTADNIPGVKGVGAKTAQTLIEQFGTLENIYENIENIDKKRTKELLIEGKENAFLSKQLVTLKDDCHFISNIDEFSLPLENPILKIASDLESYDMHRILDRVNKNGLNYKTEIPKQAIEQKLEYILLDNENDLTLAINKIPRDAIIAFDTETTNLDTAKAKIVGFSFCYEDKKAYYVPI
;
A
#
# COMPACT_ATOMS: atom_id res chain seq x y z
N ILE A 1 -19.51 -0.88 12.23
CA ILE A 1 -19.03 -1.65 11.06
C ILE A 1 -17.64 -1.12 10.78
N MET A 2 -16.60 -1.97 10.76
CA MET A 2 -15.26 -1.52 10.37
C MET A 2 -15.30 -1.13 8.89
N LYS A 3 -14.69 0.01 8.53
CA LYS A 3 -14.54 0.42 7.13
C LYS A 3 -13.76 -0.65 6.38
N LYS A 4 -14.16 -0.93 5.15
CA LYS A 4 -13.32 -1.71 4.22
C LYS A 4 -12.08 -0.89 3.86
N SER A 5 -10.98 -1.58 3.60
CA SER A 5 -9.69 -0.94 3.32
C SER A 5 -9.15 -1.30 1.94
N ILE A 6 -8.57 -0.31 1.26
CA ILE A 6 -7.82 -0.50 0.03
C ILE A 6 -6.37 -0.03 0.22
N THR A 7 -5.43 -0.85 -0.24
CA THR A 7 -4.02 -0.48 -0.29
C THR A 7 -3.59 -0.23 -1.73
N ILE A 8 -3.06 0.94 -1.98
CA ILE A 8 -2.56 1.38 -3.28
C ILE A 8 -1.04 1.41 -3.20
N ILE A 9 -0.36 0.66 -4.07
CA ILE A 9 1.09 0.58 -4.11
C ILE A 9 1.60 1.48 -5.24
N ASP A 10 2.39 2.48 -4.91
CA ASP A 10 3.26 3.18 -5.86
C ASP A 10 4.40 2.23 -6.23
N THR A 11 4.22 1.52 -7.35
CA THR A 11 5.03 0.33 -7.65
C THR A 11 6.45 0.69 -8.02
N PHE A 12 6.66 1.67 -8.90
CA PHE A 12 8.02 2.03 -9.32
C PHE A 12 8.81 2.67 -8.19
N GLY A 13 8.21 3.59 -7.42
CA GLY A 13 8.83 4.18 -6.24
C GLY A 13 9.30 3.12 -5.25
N PHE A 14 8.46 2.09 -5.05
CA PHE A 14 8.81 0.96 -4.20
C PHE A 14 9.91 0.07 -4.80
N LEU A 15 9.83 -0.28 -6.09
CA LEU A 15 10.81 -1.14 -6.77
C LEU A 15 12.19 -0.48 -6.83
N PHE A 16 12.27 0.79 -7.18
CA PHE A 16 13.51 1.55 -7.17
C PHE A 16 14.16 1.53 -5.79
N ARG A 17 13.40 1.82 -4.75
CA ARG A 17 13.91 1.79 -3.39
C ARG A 17 14.40 0.41 -2.97
N SER A 18 13.68 -0.64 -3.34
CA SER A 18 14.09 -2.03 -3.07
C SER A 18 15.42 -2.37 -3.74
N TYR A 19 15.64 -1.90 -4.95
CA TYR A 19 16.90 -2.11 -5.67
C TYR A 19 18.09 -1.48 -4.93
N PHE A 20 17.96 -0.23 -4.49
CA PHE A 20 19.06 0.48 -3.82
C PHE A 20 19.24 0.09 -2.34
N ALA A 21 18.23 -0.54 -1.72
CA ALA A 21 18.29 -0.93 -0.32
C ALA A 21 19.02 -2.25 -0.08
N LEU A 22 19.17 -3.09 -1.11
CA LEU A 22 19.79 -4.41 -1.01
C LEU A 22 21.16 -4.42 -1.73
N PRO A 23 22.10 -5.27 -1.27
CA PRO A 23 23.33 -5.49 -2.01
C PRO A 23 23.04 -6.10 -3.37
N PRO A 24 23.96 -6.00 -4.35
CA PRO A 24 23.81 -6.63 -5.66
C PRO A 24 23.69 -8.16 -5.52
N LEU A 25 22.48 -8.66 -5.59
CA LEU A 25 22.17 -10.10 -5.59
C LEU A 25 22.05 -10.59 -7.02
N ARG A 26 22.52 -11.83 -7.28
CA ARG A 26 22.41 -12.48 -8.58
C ARG A 26 22.02 -13.94 -8.40
N SER A 27 21.29 -14.47 -9.40
CA SER A 27 21.05 -15.90 -9.53
C SER A 27 22.32 -16.63 -9.97
N SER A 28 22.31 -17.96 -9.95
CA SER A 28 23.39 -18.82 -10.46
C SER A 28 23.67 -18.60 -11.95
N SER A 29 22.65 -18.17 -12.73
CA SER A 29 22.80 -17.78 -14.12
C SER A 29 23.39 -16.37 -14.32
N GLY A 30 23.67 -15.62 -13.26
CA GLY A 30 24.16 -14.25 -13.30
C GLY A 30 23.10 -13.17 -13.42
N PHE A 31 21.80 -13.52 -13.49
CA PHE A 31 20.72 -12.54 -13.57
C PHE A 31 20.61 -11.75 -12.26
N PRO A 32 20.49 -10.40 -12.29
CA PRO A 32 20.35 -9.60 -11.08
C PRO A 32 18.99 -9.86 -10.41
N THR A 33 18.99 -10.04 -9.08
CA THR A 33 17.79 -10.43 -8.31
C THR A 33 17.52 -9.55 -7.09
N GLY A 34 18.30 -8.49 -6.89
CA GLY A 34 18.16 -7.62 -5.72
C GLY A 34 16.79 -6.94 -5.64
N LEU A 35 16.33 -6.31 -6.73
CA LEU A 35 15.02 -5.70 -6.84
C LEU A 35 13.91 -6.73 -6.58
N LEU A 36 13.98 -7.89 -7.26
CA LEU A 36 12.99 -8.96 -7.13
C LEU A 36 12.92 -9.50 -5.70
N THR A 37 14.06 -9.63 -5.02
CA THR A 37 14.13 -10.06 -3.63
C THR A 37 13.46 -9.05 -2.69
N GLY A 38 13.73 -7.76 -2.86
CA GLY A 38 13.09 -6.71 -2.08
C GLY A 38 11.58 -6.67 -2.31
N PHE A 39 11.15 -6.77 -3.56
CA PHE A 39 9.75 -6.82 -3.94
C PHE A 39 9.02 -8.02 -3.32
N MET A 40 9.59 -9.22 -3.41
CA MET A 40 8.98 -10.42 -2.87
C MET A 40 8.96 -10.43 -1.34
N ASN A 41 9.95 -9.84 -0.68
CA ASN A 41 9.91 -9.64 0.77
C ASN A 41 8.75 -8.74 1.19
N PHE A 42 8.46 -7.69 0.41
CA PHE A 42 7.31 -6.82 0.64
C PHE A 42 6.00 -7.58 0.43
N VAL A 43 5.83 -8.27 -0.71
CA VAL A 43 4.62 -9.06 -1.00
C VAL A 43 4.38 -10.10 0.09
N ALA A 44 5.44 -10.78 0.56
CA ALA A 44 5.36 -11.74 1.66
C ALA A 44 5.01 -11.10 3.03
N GLY A 45 5.17 -9.79 3.16
CA GLY A 45 4.79 -9.01 4.34
C GLY A 45 3.35 -8.50 4.33
N ILE A 46 2.69 -8.49 3.16
CA ILE A 46 1.29 -8.09 3.05
C ILE A 46 0.42 -9.01 3.94
N GLY A 47 -0.50 -8.42 4.70
CA GLY A 47 -1.33 -9.16 5.66
C GLY A 47 -0.70 -9.32 7.04
N LYS A 48 0.64 -9.37 7.15
CA LYS A 48 1.36 -9.32 8.43
C LYS A 48 1.63 -7.88 8.87
N ASP A 49 2.14 -7.06 7.96
CA ASP A 49 2.52 -5.67 8.24
C ASP A 49 1.32 -4.73 8.24
N PHE A 50 0.29 -5.06 7.49
CA PHE A 50 -1.00 -4.35 7.49
C PHE A 50 -2.13 -5.25 6.96
N LYS A 51 -3.32 -5.06 7.51
CA LYS A 51 -4.54 -5.69 6.98
C LYS A 51 -5.08 -4.82 5.84
N THR A 52 -5.57 -5.47 4.78
CA THR A 52 -6.25 -4.80 3.67
C THR A 52 -7.27 -5.74 3.05
N ASP A 53 -8.41 -5.20 2.62
CA ASP A 53 -9.44 -5.97 1.90
C ASP A 53 -9.15 -6.00 0.40
N TYR A 54 -8.61 -4.89 -0.11
CA TYR A 54 -8.33 -4.68 -1.52
C TYR A 54 -6.91 -4.15 -1.71
N ILE A 55 -6.28 -4.49 -2.85
CA ILE A 55 -4.95 -4.05 -3.20
C ILE A 55 -4.82 -3.78 -4.69
N VAL A 56 -4.03 -2.77 -5.04
CA VAL A 56 -3.75 -2.42 -6.42
C VAL A 56 -2.33 -1.89 -6.55
N PHE A 57 -1.69 -2.22 -7.67
CA PHE A 57 -0.36 -1.76 -8.02
C PHE A 57 -0.47 -0.69 -9.10
N ALA A 58 -0.15 0.56 -8.77
CA ALA A 58 -0.12 1.67 -9.71
C ALA A 58 1.22 1.68 -10.45
N LEU A 59 1.17 1.84 -11.78
CA LEU A 59 2.33 1.81 -12.66
C LEU A 59 2.33 3.01 -13.61
N ASP A 60 3.52 3.49 -13.93
CA ASP A 60 3.72 4.45 -15.01
C ASP A 60 3.52 3.78 -16.36
N ALA A 61 2.77 4.43 -17.24
CA ALA A 61 2.68 4.02 -18.63
C ALA A 61 3.96 4.41 -19.40
N LYS A 62 4.26 3.66 -20.46
CA LYS A 62 5.33 4.05 -21.37
C LYS A 62 4.93 5.27 -22.20
N GLY A 63 5.90 6.14 -22.44
CA GLY A 63 5.73 7.33 -23.30
C GLY A 63 5.65 8.63 -22.50
N THR A 64 5.29 9.70 -23.20
CA THR A 64 5.14 11.03 -22.63
C THR A 64 3.83 11.17 -21.89
N THR A 65 3.81 12.03 -20.88
CA THR A 65 2.62 12.39 -20.10
C THR A 65 2.17 13.80 -20.42
N PHE A 66 0.98 14.18 -19.99
CA PHE A 66 0.51 15.56 -20.14
C PHE A 66 1.45 16.59 -19.50
N ARG A 67 2.27 16.20 -18.51
CA ARG A 67 3.27 17.07 -17.89
C ARG A 67 4.40 17.41 -18.85
N ASN A 68 4.80 16.49 -19.72
CA ASN A 68 5.78 16.76 -20.78
C ASN A 68 5.23 17.71 -21.85
N GLU A 69 3.89 17.66 -22.12
CA GLU A 69 3.22 18.60 -23.00
C GLU A 69 3.17 20.02 -22.41
N LEU A 70 3.03 20.13 -21.07
CA LEU A 70 3.04 21.41 -20.37
C LEU A 70 4.45 22.00 -20.24
N PHE A 71 5.45 21.15 -20.07
CA PHE A 71 6.83 21.56 -19.83
C PHE A 71 7.81 20.50 -20.34
N ASP A 72 8.46 20.79 -21.46
CA ASP A 72 9.38 19.87 -22.16
C ASP A 72 10.54 19.37 -21.27
N ASN A 73 10.98 20.23 -20.34
CA ASN A 73 12.08 19.90 -19.43
C ASN A 73 11.63 19.10 -18.18
N TYR A 74 10.37 18.76 -18.05
CA TYR A 74 9.86 17.96 -16.93
C TYR A 74 10.58 16.61 -16.87
N LYS A 75 11.19 16.30 -15.72
CA LYS A 75 12.00 15.08 -15.49
C LYS A 75 13.19 14.87 -16.44
N ALA A 76 13.55 15.86 -17.26
CA ALA A 76 14.62 15.73 -18.26
C ALA A 76 16.03 15.53 -17.65
N GLN A 77 16.23 15.86 -16.38
CA GLN A 77 17.51 15.74 -15.69
C GLN A 77 17.64 14.45 -14.86
N ARG A 78 16.65 13.57 -14.90
CA ARG A 78 16.73 12.29 -14.17
C ARG A 78 17.90 11.46 -14.75
N PRO A 79 18.77 10.90 -13.87
CA PRO A 79 19.84 10.03 -14.32
C PRO A 79 19.31 8.77 -14.98
N ASP A 80 20.11 8.18 -15.86
CA ASP A 80 19.79 6.90 -16.47
C ASP A 80 19.58 5.82 -15.41
N VAL A 81 18.59 4.99 -15.65
CA VAL A 81 18.27 3.88 -14.76
C VAL A 81 19.31 2.77 -14.97
N PRO A 82 19.89 2.21 -13.88
CA PRO A 82 20.84 1.11 -13.99
C PRO A 82 20.31 -0.06 -14.81
N GLU A 83 21.13 -0.65 -15.66
CA GLU A 83 20.75 -1.78 -16.52
C GLU A 83 20.24 -2.97 -15.71
N ASP A 84 20.93 -3.29 -14.60
CA ASP A 84 20.53 -4.34 -13.66
C ASP A 84 19.13 -4.11 -13.04
N LEU A 85 18.67 -2.87 -12.96
CA LEU A 85 17.32 -2.54 -12.53
C LEU A 85 16.34 -2.73 -13.69
N LEU A 86 16.68 -2.20 -14.88
CA LEU A 86 15.81 -2.24 -16.05
C LEU A 86 15.43 -3.67 -16.46
N VAL A 87 16.34 -4.64 -16.37
CA VAL A 87 16.04 -6.04 -16.73
C VAL A 87 15.13 -6.74 -15.71
N GLN A 88 15.12 -6.29 -14.46
CA GLN A 88 14.27 -6.84 -13.39
C GLN A 88 12.82 -6.29 -13.42
N LEU A 89 12.61 -5.07 -13.91
CA LEU A 89 11.28 -4.43 -13.92
C LEU A 89 10.22 -5.25 -14.65
N PRO A 90 10.44 -5.73 -15.89
CA PRO A 90 9.44 -6.54 -16.59
C PRO A 90 9.09 -7.83 -15.84
N VAL A 91 10.08 -8.44 -15.17
CA VAL A 91 9.87 -9.64 -14.36
C VAL A 91 8.98 -9.32 -13.16
N ALA A 92 9.27 -8.27 -12.42
CA ALA A 92 8.48 -7.84 -11.27
C ALA A 92 7.02 -7.56 -11.68
N ILE A 93 6.80 -6.83 -12.78
CA ILE A 93 5.46 -6.51 -13.30
C ILE A 93 4.72 -7.80 -13.70
N SER A 94 5.39 -8.69 -14.43
CA SER A 94 4.82 -10.00 -14.79
C SER A 94 4.42 -10.82 -13.55
N TRP A 95 5.20 -10.73 -12.48
CA TRP A 95 4.85 -11.41 -11.23
C TRP A 95 3.62 -10.81 -10.54
N VAL A 96 3.45 -9.48 -10.58
CA VAL A 96 2.22 -8.86 -10.08
C VAL A 96 0.99 -9.45 -10.79
N GLU A 97 1.03 -9.55 -12.12
CA GLU A 97 -0.06 -10.11 -12.93
C GLU A 97 -0.28 -11.60 -12.65
N LYS A 98 0.79 -12.42 -12.67
CA LYS A 98 0.72 -13.86 -12.38
C LYS A 98 0.19 -14.17 -10.99
N MET A 99 0.54 -13.36 -10.00
CA MET A 99 0.01 -13.46 -8.64
C MET A 99 -1.48 -13.09 -8.55
N GLY A 100 -2.05 -12.47 -9.58
CA GLY A 100 -3.46 -12.11 -9.66
C GLY A 100 -3.81 -10.78 -9.01
N PHE A 101 -2.82 -9.91 -8.81
CA PHE A 101 -3.07 -8.54 -8.32
C PHE A 101 -3.54 -7.62 -9.45
N LYS A 102 -4.39 -6.67 -9.11
CA LYS A 102 -4.81 -5.63 -10.05
C LYS A 102 -3.70 -4.64 -10.30
N ILE A 103 -3.50 -4.29 -11.57
CA ILE A 103 -2.60 -3.22 -12.01
C ILE A 103 -3.44 -2.04 -12.49
N ALA A 104 -3.06 -0.83 -12.07
CA ALA A 104 -3.60 0.43 -12.54
C ALA A 104 -2.53 1.16 -13.37
N ILE A 105 -2.80 1.30 -14.66
CA ILE A 105 -1.92 1.95 -15.63
C ILE A 105 -2.77 2.66 -16.69
N ARG A 106 -2.36 3.86 -17.11
CA ARG A 106 -3.05 4.61 -18.17
C ARG A 106 -2.07 5.45 -18.98
N THR A 107 -2.11 5.30 -20.29
CA THR A 107 -1.27 6.09 -21.22
C THR A 107 -1.52 7.58 -21.05
N GLY A 108 -0.45 8.38 -21.02
CA GLY A 108 -0.50 9.83 -20.85
C GLY A 108 -0.56 10.30 -19.39
N TYR A 109 -0.62 9.38 -18.42
CA TYR A 109 -0.66 9.63 -16.99
C TYR A 109 0.52 8.95 -16.28
N GLU A 110 0.87 9.45 -15.11
CA GLU A 110 1.87 8.83 -14.24
C GLU A 110 1.21 7.93 -13.19
N ALA A 111 1.99 7.07 -12.55
CA ALA A 111 1.51 6.21 -11.46
C ALA A 111 0.83 7.03 -10.34
N ASP A 112 1.36 8.22 -10.03
CA ASP A 112 0.81 9.10 -9.00
C ASP A 112 -0.60 9.59 -9.33
N ASP A 113 -0.91 9.82 -10.61
CA ASP A 113 -2.26 10.17 -11.07
C ASP A 113 -3.21 8.98 -10.92
N MET A 114 -2.71 7.74 -11.13
CA MET A 114 -3.49 6.52 -10.86
C MET A 114 -3.76 6.37 -9.36
N VAL A 115 -2.76 6.62 -8.52
CA VAL A 115 -2.91 6.62 -7.05
C VAL A 115 -3.95 7.63 -6.63
N ALA A 116 -3.88 8.87 -7.14
CA ALA A 116 -4.83 9.93 -6.82
C ALA A 116 -6.27 9.58 -7.24
N SER A 117 -6.45 9.06 -8.45
CA SER A 117 -7.76 8.67 -8.98
C SER A 117 -8.39 7.53 -8.18
N ILE A 118 -7.60 6.49 -7.84
CA ILE A 118 -8.09 5.36 -7.04
C ILE A 118 -8.40 5.81 -5.61
N ALA A 119 -7.55 6.66 -5.01
CA ALA A 119 -7.78 7.18 -3.67
C ALA A 119 -9.08 7.99 -3.60
N LYS A 120 -9.38 8.81 -4.62
CA LYS A 120 -10.64 9.55 -4.74
C LYS A 120 -11.83 8.62 -4.86
N ASP A 121 -11.81 7.69 -5.83
CA ASP A 121 -12.89 6.72 -6.04
C ASP A 121 -13.17 5.90 -4.77
N ALA A 122 -12.13 5.49 -4.05
CA ALA A 122 -12.24 4.72 -2.81
C ALA A 122 -12.80 5.56 -1.66
N LYS A 123 -12.36 6.82 -1.55
CA LYS A 123 -12.88 7.78 -0.57
C LYS A 123 -14.38 8.03 -0.77
N GLU A 124 -14.84 8.19 -2.00
CA GLU A 124 -16.25 8.36 -2.34
C GLU A 124 -17.11 7.13 -1.95
N LYS A 125 -16.48 5.96 -1.86
CA LYS A 125 -17.11 4.70 -1.42
C LYS A 125 -16.92 4.42 0.08
N ASP A 126 -16.44 5.40 0.86
CA ASP A 126 -16.19 5.33 2.31
C ASP A 126 -15.20 4.23 2.72
N PHE A 127 -14.15 4.02 1.91
CA PHE A 127 -13.05 3.11 2.25
C PHE A 127 -11.95 3.83 3.05
N GLU A 128 -11.27 3.07 3.90
CA GLU A 128 -9.95 3.44 4.40
C GLU A 128 -8.93 3.26 3.27
N VAL A 129 -8.18 4.30 2.95
CA VAL A 129 -7.20 4.31 1.85
C VAL A 129 -5.79 4.38 2.40
N ARG A 130 -5.01 3.33 2.16
CA ARG A 130 -3.59 3.28 2.47
C ARG A 130 -2.78 3.37 1.20
N ILE A 131 -1.93 4.39 1.09
CA ILE A 131 -1.03 4.59 -0.03
C ILE A 131 0.37 4.20 0.40
N VAL A 132 0.93 3.15 -0.19
CA VAL A 132 2.29 2.69 0.10
C VAL A 132 3.25 3.38 -0.85
N SER A 133 3.91 4.41 -0.37
CA SER A 133 4.90 5.19 -1.11
C SER A 133 5.82 5.97 -0.18
N HIS A 134 6.94 6.40 -0.73
CA HIS A 134 7.86 7.36 -0.14
C HIS A 134 7.85 8.71 -0.87
N ASP A 135 7.05 8.81 -1.93
CA ASP A 135 6.98 10.03 -2.73
C ASP A 135 6.31 11.16 -1.96
N LYS A 136 6.98 12.32 -1.97
CA LYS A 136 6.45 13.51 -1.31
C LYS A 136 5.22 14.08 -2.02
N ASP A 137 5.12 13.88 -3.34
CA ASP A 137 4.04 14.45 -4.13
C ASP A 137 2.68 13.88 -3.72
N LEU A 138 2.67 12.68 -3.18
CA LEU A 138 1.46 12.02 -2.66
C LEU A 138 0.97 12.58 -1.31
N TYR A 139 1.74 13.44 -0.63
CA TYR A 139 1.27 14.10 0.60
C TYR A 139 0.02 14.94 0.38
N GLN A 140 -0.20 15.47 -0.82
CA GLN A 140 -1.40 16.20 -1.19
C GLN A 140 -2.69 15.37 -1.10
N LEU A 141 -2.58 14.02 -1.09
CA LEU A 141 -3.72 13.10 -1.01
C LEU A 141 -4.14 12.75 0.41
N ILE A 142 -3.33 13.08 1.42
CA ILE A 142 -3.62 12.77 2.82
C ILE A 142 -4.87 13.53 3.26
N ASP A 143 -5.81 12.79 3.89
CA ASP A 143 -7.09 13.32 4.36
C ASP A 143 -7.55 12.49 5.56
N ASP A 144 -7.14 12.90 6.76
CA ASP A 144 -7.43 12.17 8.00
C ASP A 144 -8.93 12.04 8.24
N ALA A 145 -9.72 13.06 7.86
CA ALA A 145 -11.17 13.05 8.03
C ALA A 145 -11.84 11.94 7.21
N ASN A 146 -11.27 11.59 6.06
CA ASN A 146 -11.76 10.53 5.17
C ASN A 146 -10.92 9.25 5.24
N SER A 147 -10.00 9.14 6.21
CA SER A 147 -9.16 7.96 6.42
C SER A 147 -8.23 7.65 5.22
N VAL A 148 -7.66 8.69 4.60
CA VAL A 148 -6.64 8.57 3.55
C VAL A 148 -5.28 8.93 4.12
N TYR A 149 -4.32 8.00 4.06
CA TYR A 149 -2.98 8.20 4.61
C TYR A 149 -1.91 7.49 3.78
N LEU A 150 -0.67 7.98 3.89
CA LEU A 150 0.49 7.28 3.35
C LEU A 150 1.00 6.26 4.36
N PHE A 151 1.66 5.23 3.86
CA PHE A 151 2.33 4.22 4.67
C PHE A 151 3.77 4.06 4.19
N ASP A 152 4.72 4.31 5.10
CA ASP A 152 6.13 4.02 4.86
C ASP A 152 6.41 2.54 5.14
N PRO A 153 6.63 1.70 4.11
CA PRO A 153 6.82 0.27 4.30
C PRO A 153 8.15 -0.08 4.96
N THR A 154 9.13 0.83 4.93
CA THR A 154 10.44 0.62 5.56
C THR A 154 10.37 0.84 7.08
N LYS A 155 9.75 1.93 7.49
CA LYS A 155 9.58 2.29 8.90
C LYS A 155 8.32 1.67 9.52
N LYS A 156 7.45 1.07 8.69
CA LYS A 156 6.13 0.54 9.07
C LYS A 156 5.29 1.60 9.80
N GLN A 157 5.30 2.81 9.29
CA GLN A 157 4.69 3.97 9.92
C GLN A 157 3.65 4.61 9.01
N ILE A 158 2.51 4.94 9.62
CA ILE A 158 1.48 5.78 9.00
C ILE A 158 1.99 7.23 8.95
N ILE A 159 1.78 7.87 7.79
CA ILE A 159 2.03 9.28 7.54
C ILE A 159 0.68 9.94 7.30
N ASN A 160 0.26 10.74 8.24
CA ASN A 160 -1.02 11.44 8.28
C ASN A 160 -0.83 12.96 8.21
N GLU A 161 -1.91 13.73 8.38
CA GLU A 161 -1.85 15.22 8.35
C GLU A 161 -0.85 15.79 9.37
N ALA A 162 -0.82 15.24 10.58
CA ALA A 162 0.12 15.71 11.62
C ALA A 162 1.58 15.52 11.18
N LYS A 163 1.90 14.40 10.50
CA LYS A 163 3.23 14.14 9.97
C LYS A 163 3.58 15.03 8.78
N CYS A 164 2.60 15.41 7.96
CA CYS A 164 2.79 16.39 6.90
C CYS A 164 3.19 17.76 7.50
N ILE A 165 2.43 18.23 8.48
CA ILE A 165 2.69 19.49 9.17
C ILE A 165 4.04 19.46 9.90
N GLU A 166 4.37 18.37 10.60
CA GLU A 166 5.66 18.20 11.29
C GLU A 166 6.84 18.32 10.30
N LYS A 167 6.71 17.73 9.12
CA LYS A 167 7.81 17.65 8.15
C LYS A 167 7.93 18.89 7.27
N TYR A 168 6.81 19.45 6.82
CA TYR A 168 6.78 20.52 5.82
C TYR A 168 6.22 21.85 6.32
N GLY A 169 5.63 21.89 7.50
CA GLY A 169 5.04 23.11 8.08
C GLY A 169 3.74 23.54 7.40
N VAL A 170 3.15 22.70 6.56
CA VAL A 170 1.90 22.98 5.86
C VAL A 170 0.97 21.76 5.94
N THR A 171 -0.34 21.98 5.80
CA THR A 171 -1.32 20.89 5.73
C THR A 171 -1.27 20.21 4.35
N PRO A 172 -1.77 18.96 4.22
CA PRO A 172 -1.90 18.29 2.92
C PRO A 172 -2.64 19.13 1.87
N LYS A 173 -3.70 19.83 2.27
CA LYS A 173 -4.47 20.71 1.37
C LYS A 173 -3.66 21.90 0.83
N GLN A 174 -2.65 22.32 1.57
CA GLN A 174 -1.74 23.42 1.21
C GLN A 174 -0.48 22.92 0.49
N PHE A 175 -0.29 21.60 0.41
CA PHE A 175 0.96 21.02 -0.06
C PHE A 175 1.26 21.33 -1.53
N ILE A 176 0.23 21.36 -2.38
CA ILE A 176 0.35 21.75 -3.80
C ILE A 176 0.90 23.18 -3.92
N ASP A 177 0.32 24.12 -3.18
CA ASP A 177 0.73 25.55 -3.22
C ASP A 177 2.14 25.73 -2.63
N TYR A 178 2.47 24.97 -1.60
CA TYR A 178 3.82 24.92 -1.04
C TYR A 178 4.85 24.42 -2.08
N GLN A 179 4.57 23.31 -2.76
CA GLN A 179 5.45 22.79 -3.81
C GLN A 179 5.54 23.73 -5.02
N ALA A 180 4.44 24.40 -5.37
CA ALA A 180 4.43 25.38 -6.45
C ALA A 180 5.40 26.55 -6.20
N LEU A 181 5.58 26.94 -4.93
CA LEU A 181 6.53 27.97 -4.54
C LEU A 181 7.97 27.45 -4.47
N VAL A 182 8.18 26.29 -3.85
CA VAL A 182 9.50 25.72 -3.59
C VAL A 182 10.11 25.08 -4.85
N GLY A 183 9.27 24.51 -5.71
CA GLY A 183 9.67 23.67 -6.84
C GLY A 183 10.19 22.29 -6.42
N ASP A 184 10.68 21.56 -7.41
CA ASP A 184 11.34 20.26 -7.22
C ASP A 184 12.48 20.08 -8.22
N THR A 185 13.71 20.04 -7.71
CA THR A 185 14.89 19.86 -8.54
C THR A 185 15.00 18.45 -9.13
N ALA A 186 14.48 17.42 -8.44
CA ALA A 186 14.52 16.04 -8.94
C ALA A 186 13.65 15.87 -10.19
N ASP A 187 12.52 16.56 -10.26
CA ASP A 187 11.59 16.52 -11.37
C ASP A 187 11.69 17.74 -12.30
N ASN A 188 12.67 18.58 -12.04
CA ASN A 188 12.91 19.82 -12.78
C ASN A 188 11.72 20.79 -12.76
N ILE A 189 11.01 20.83 -11.63
CA ILE A 189 9.90 21.76 -11.40
C ILE A 189 10.47 23.09 -10.89
N PRO A 190 10.24 24.21 -11.61
CA PRO A 190 11.01 25.42 -11.39
C PRO A 190 10.76 26.11 -10.04
N GLY A 191 9.53 26.11 -9.54
CA GLY A 191 9.15 26.90 -8.38
C GLY A 191 9.40 28.41 -8.59
N VAL A 192 9.49 29.15 -7.49
CA VAL A 192 9.91 30.56 -7.48
C VAL A 192 11.36 30.62 -7.05
N LYS A 193 12.25 30.98 -7.97
CA LYS A 193 13.69 31.06 -7.70
C LYS A 193 13.99 31.97 -6.51
N GLY A 194 14.66 31.42 -5.49
CA GLY A 194 15.02 32.13 -4.26
C GLY A 194 13.94 32.06 -3.16
N VAL A 195 12.80 31.42 -3.41
CA VAL A 195 11.81 31.11 -2.39
C VAL A 195 12.04 29.67 -1.91
N GLY A 196 12.62 29.53 -0.72
CA GLY A 196 12.84 28.23 -0.10
C GLY A 196 11.70 27.83 0.84
N ALA A 197 11.82 26.62 1.42
CA ALA A 197 10.80 26.00 2.28
C ALA A 197 10.24 26.94 3.37
N LYS A 198 11.12 27.62 4.13
CA LYS A 198 10.70 28.49 5.22
C LYS A 198 9.91 29.74 4.75
N THR A 199 10.32 30.31 3.62
CA THR A 199 9.59 31.45 3.03
C THR A 199 8.23 31.00 2.49
N ALA A 200 8.17 29.84 1.80
CA ALA A 200 6.93 29.26 1.32
C ALA A 200 5.96 28.96 2.47
N GLN A 201 6.43 28.35 3.56
CA GLN A 201 5.61 28.10 4.77
C GLN A 201 5.01 29.40 5.30
N THR A 202 5.82 30.45 5.48
CA THR A 202 5.32 31.75 5.98
C THR A 202 4.28 32.36 5.07
N LEU A 203 4.49 32.28 3.74
CA LEU A 203 3.52 32.79 2.75
C LEU A 203 2.20 32.01 2.79
N ILE A 204 2.27 30.68 2.84
CA ILE A 204 1.10 29.82 2.93
C ILE A 204 0.36 30.01 4.26
N GLU A 205 1.08 30.17 5.37
CA GLU A 205 0.47 30.47 6.68
C GLU A 205 -0.28 31.80 6.65
N GLN A 206 0.26 32.81 6.00
CA GLN A 206 -0.32 34.14 5.97
C GLN A 206 -1.47 34.27 4.95
N PHE A 207 -1.36 33.64 3.78
CA PHE A 207 -2.30 33.86 2.66
C PHE A 207 -3.11 32.62 2.29
N GLY A 208 -2.73 31.45 2.73
CA GLY A 208 -3.44 30.18 2.51
C GLY A 208 -3.14 29.50 1.19
N THR A 209 -3.29 30.19 0.05
CA THR A 209 -3.14 29.64 -1.29
C THR A 209 -2.21 30.47 -2.17
N LEU A 210 -1.70 29.88 -3.25
CA LEU A 210 -0.86 30.55 -4.23
C LEU A 210 -1.59 31.75 -4.85
N GLU A 211 -2.87 31.58 -5.21
CA GLU A 211 -3.70 32.65 -5.78
C GLU A 211 -3.80 33.83 -4.84
N ASN A 212 -4.13 33.57 -3.57
CA ASN A 212 -4.24 34.62 -2.54
C ASN A 212 -2.92 35.36 -2.30
N ILE A 213 -1.78 34.65 -2.41
CA ILE A 213 -0.44 35.29 -2.30
C ILE A 213 -0.29 36.35 -3.41
N TYR A 214 -0.66 36.01 -4.65
CA TYR A 214 -0.55 36.94 -5.78
C TYR A 214 -1.61 38.03 -5.80
N GLU A 215 -2.82 37.76 -5.32
CA GLU A 215 -3.87 38.77 -5.14
C GLU A 215 -3.49 39.81 -4.08
N ASN A 216 -2.73 39.37 -3.07
CA ASN A 216 -2.28 40.21 -1.96
C ASN A 216 -0.78 40.54 -2.04
N ILE A 217 -0.19 40.55 -3.23
CA ILE A 217 1.26 40.72 -3.42
C ILE A 217 1.78 42.03 -2.82
N GLU A 218 0.94 43.07 -2.81
CA GLU A 218 1.27 44.39 -2.27
C GLU A 218 1.39 44.35 -0.73
N ASN A 219 0.72 43.41 -0.05
CA ASN A 219 0.72 43.25 1.38
C ASN A 219 1.92 42.43 1.92
N ILE A 220 2.87 42.06 1.07
CA ILE A 220 4.07 41.34 1.46
C ILE A 220 5.12 42.36 1.91
N ASP A 221 5.42 42.37 3.21
CA ASP A 221 6.32 43.34 3.85
C ASP A 221 7.78 43.22 3.34
N LYS A 222 8.25 42.00 3.10
CA LYS A 222 9.63 41.76 2.65
C LYS A 222 9.79 42.10 1.17
N LYS A 223 10.35 43.28 0.87
CA LYS A 223 10.57 43.78 -0.49
C LYS A 223 11.22 42.70 -1.39
N ARG A 224 12.28 42.04 -0.93
CA ARG A 224 12.99 41.03 -1.73
C ARG A 224 12.08 39.81 -2.05
N THR A 225 11.28 39.34 -1.10
CA THR A 225 10.32 38.25 -1.33
C THR A 225 9.27 38.63 -2.35
N LYS A 226 8.74 39.85 -2.25
CA LYS A 226 7.77 40.39 -3.21
C LYS A 226 8.35 40.44 -4.62
N GLU A 227 9.56 40.97 -4.79
CA GLU A 227 10.26 41.02 -6.07
C GLU A 227 10.44 39.63 -6.69
N LEU A 228 10.88 38.64 -5.90
CA LEU A 228 11.06 37.27 -6.36
C LEU A 228 9.72 36.62 -6.79
N LEU A 229 8.63 36.88 -6.08
CA LEU A 229 7.31 36.37 -6.42
C LEU A 229 6.81 37.01 -7.72
N ILE A 230 6.98 38.33 -7.91
CA ILE A 230 6.57 39.02 -9.14
C ILE A 230 7.34 38.46 -10.34
N GLU A 231 8.65 38.33 -10.20
CA GLU A 231 9.52 37.78 -11.26
C GLU A 231 9.22 36.32 -11.58
N GLY A 232 8.92 35.51 -10.53
CA GLY A 232 8.68 34.07 -10.65
C GLY A 232 7.23 33.67 -10.86
N LYS A 233 6.29 34.60 -11.10
CA LYS A 233 4.84 34.31 -11.14
C LYS A 233 4.48 33.18 -12.12
N GLU A 234 4.97 33.26 -13.35
CA GLU A 234 4.66 32.25 -14.38
C GLU A 234 5.19 30.87 -13.96
N ASN A 235 6.41 30.81 -13.42
CA ASN A 235 6.99 29.57 -12.93
C ASN A 235 6.21 28.98 -11.74
N ALA A 236 5.69 29.81 -10.85
CA ALA A 236 4.85 29.36 -9.73
C ALA A 236 3.58 28.67 -10.21
N PHE A 237 2.86 29.29 -11.14
CA PHE A 237 1.62 28.71 -11.68
C PHE A 237 1.89 27.48 -12.57
N LEU A 238 2.96 27.50 -13.39
CA LEU A 238 3.40 26.30 -14.10
C LEU A 238 3.73 25.16 -13.13
N SER A 239 4.48 25.44 -12.07
CA SER A 239 4.83 24.48 -11.05
C SER A 239 3.56 23.91 -10.39
N LYS A 240 2.57 24.75 -10.06
CA LYS A 240 1.29 24.30 -9.51
C LYS A 240 0.61 23.31 -10.44
N GLN A 241 0.58 23.56 -11.76
CA GLN A 241 0.01 22.63 -12.73
C GLN A 241 0.77 21.29 -12.79
N LEU A 242 2.11 21.34 -12.72
CA LEU A 242 2.97 20.16 -12.79
C LEU A 242 2.85 19.26 -11.54
N VAL A 243 2.76 19.85 -10.34
CA VAL A 243 2.68 19.08 -9.08
C VAL A 243 1.27 18.61 -8.75
N THR A 244 0.23 19.20 -9.36
CA THR A 244 -1.14 18.79 -9.12
C THR A 244 -1.42 17.43 -9.77
N LEU A 245 -1.81 16.47 -8.97
CA LEU A 245 -2.14 15.14 -9.46
C LEU A 245 -3.54 15.15 -10.10
N LYS A 246 -3.68 14.39 -11.20
CA LYS A 246 -4.96 14.14 -11.84
C LYS A 246 -5.69 13.03 -11.09
N ASP A 247 -6.97 13.26 -10.82
CA ASP A 247 -7.80 12.34 -10.04
C ASP A 247 -9.10 11.95 -10.78
N ASP A 248 -9.08 12.07 -12.11
CA ASP A 248 -10.24 11.94 -12.99
C ASP A 248 -10.24 10.65 -13.84
N CYS A 249 -9.39 9.69 -13.51
CA CYS A 249 -9.26 8.46 -14.30
C CYS A 249 -10.37 7.43 -14.04
N HIS A 250 -11.17 7.57 -12.97
CA HIS A 250 -12.30 6.70 -12.61
C HIS A 250 -11.97 5.19 -12.74
N PHE A 251 -11.07 4.72 -11.87
CA PHE A 251 -10.50 3.37 -11.99
C PHE A 251 -11.38 2.29 -11.35
N ILE A 252 -12.16 2.61 -10.31
CA ILE A 252 -12.95 1.64 -9.57
C ILE A 252 -14.36 1.55 -10.13
N SER A 253 -14.54 0.84 -11.24
CA SER A 253 -15.85 0.45 -11.75
C SER A 253 -16.43 -0.77 -10.99
N ASN A 254 -15.58 -1.76 -10.72
CA ASN A 254 -15.90 -2.94 -9.91
C ASN A 254 -14.80 -3.17 -8.87
N ILE A 255 -15.13 -3.00 -7.59
CA ILE A 255 -14.17 -3.12 -6.50
C ILE A 255 -13.66 -4.56 -6.31
N ASP A 256 -14.42 -5.56 -6.68
CA ASP A 256 -14.05 -6.97 -6.50
C ASP A 256 -12.83 -7.36 -7.34
N GLU A 257 -12.53 -6.61 -8.41
CA GLU A 257 -11.31 -6.80 -9.20
C GLU A 257 -10.02 -6.48 -8.43
N PHE A 258 -10.14 -5.76 -7.32
CA PHE A 258 -9.04 -5.37 -6.45
C PHE A 258 -8.88 -6.29 -5.24
N SER A 259 -9.73 -7.31 -5.12
CA SER A 259 -9.70 -8.26 -4.00
C SER A 259 -8.36 -8.97 -3.90
N LEU A 260 -7.91 -9.21 -2.68
CA LEU A 260 -6.76 -10.07 -2.46
C LEU A 260 -7.03 -11.48 -3.02
N PRO A 261 -6.02 -12.13 -3.62
CA PRO A 261 -6.14 -13.53 -4.03
C PRO A 261 -6.51 -14.42 -2.83
N LEU A 262 -7.42 -15.37 -3.03
CA LEU A 262 -7.87 -16.30 -1.99
C LEU A 262 -6.75 -17.25 -1.56
N GLU A 263 -5.93 -17.66 -2.50
CA GLU A 263 -4.75 -18.50 -2.26
C GLU A 263 -3.51 -17.63 -2.11
N ASN A 264 -2.47 -18.19 -1.49
CA ASN A 264 -1.19 -17.50 -1.40
C ASN A 264 -0.65 -17.16 -2.80
N PRO A 265 -0.62 -15.87 -3.18
CA PRO A 265 -0.29 -15.47 -4.53
C PRO A 265 1.14 -15.85 -4.93
N ILE A 266 2.06 -15.96 -3.99
CA ILE A 266 3.47 -16.31 -4.24
C ILE A 266 3.59 -17.73 -4.79
N LEU A 267 2.69 -18.64 -4.43
CA LEU A 267 2.70 -20.01 -4.97
C LEU A 267 2.44 -20.06 -6.49
N LYS A 268 1.74 -19.06 -7.02
CA LYS A 268 1.50 -18.96 -8.48
C LYS A 268 2.75 -18.66 -9.32
N ILE A 269 3.79 -18.16 -8.66
CA ILE A 269 5.10 -17.86 -9.29
C ILE A 269 6.22 -18.73 -8.72
N ALA A 270 5.90 -19.85 -8.10
CA ALA A 270 6.89 -20.73 -7.48
C ALA A 270 7.99 -21.17 -8.45
N SER A 271 7.63 -21.59 -9.65
CA SER A 271 8.59 -21.98 -10.70
C SER A 271 9.47 -20.81 -11.17
N ASP A 272 8.91 -19.60 -11.23
CA ASP A 272 9.70 -18.42 -11.56
C ASP A 272 10.73 -18.14 -10.46
N LEU A 273 10.31 -18.20 -9.19
CA LEU A 273 11.22 -18.01 -8.05
C LEU A 273 12.35 -19.05 -8.02
N GLU A 274 12.05 -20.30 -8.32
CA GLU A 274 13.07 -21.36 -8.45
C GLU A 274 14.06 -21.05 -9.57
N SER A 275 13.58 -20.54 -10.72
CA SER A 275 14.45 -20.21 -11.87
C SER A 275 15.42 -19.06 -11.59
N TYR A 276 15.13 -18.23 -10.58
CA TYR A 276 15.99 -17.13 -10.12
C TYR A 276 16.70 -17.46 -8.79
N ASP A 277 16.72 -18.70 -8.35
CA ASP A 277 17.35 -19.19 -7.09
C ASP A 277 16.78 -18.53 -5.83
N MET A 278 15.51 -18.12 -5.86
CA MET A 278 14.86 -17.42 -4.75
C MET A 278 14.20 -18.39 -3.75
N HIS A 279 14.84 -19.52 -3.46
CA HIS A 279 14.31 -20.60 -2.62
C HIS A 279 13.92 -20.14 -1.20
N ARG A 280 14.65 -19.17 -0.62
CA ARG A 280 14.33 -18.65 0.72
C ARG A 280 12.95 -18.02 0.83
N ILE A 281 12.45 -17.44 -0.27
CA ILE A 281 11.09 -16.89 -0.32
C ILE A 281 10.08 -18.03 -0.25
N LEU A 282 10.26 -19.08 -1.07
CA LEU A 282 9.40 -20.25 -1.08
C LEU A 282 9.41 -21.00 0.26
N ASP A 283 10.58 -21.18 0.87
CA ASP A 283 10.72 -21.83 2.19
C ASP A 283 9.95 -21.06 3.26
N ARG A 284 10.01 -19.73 3.24
CA ARG A 284 9.26 -18.89 4.18
C ARG A 284 7.75 -19.01 3.97
N VAL A 285 7.30 -19.03 2.73
CA VAL A 285 5.90 -19.19 2.37
C VAL A 285 5.37 -20.54 2.82
N ASN A 286 6.13 -21.62 2.57
CA ASN A 286 5.74 -22.96 2.93
C ASN A 286 5.73 -23.19 4.46
N LYS A 287 6.65 -22.54 5.20
CA LYS A 287 6.75 -22.70 6.67
C LYS A 287 5.73 -21.87 7.46
N ASN A 288 5.42 -20.66 7.00
CA ASN A 288 4.64 -19.71 7.78
C ASN A 288 3.20 -19.58 7.30
N GLY A 289 2.83 -20.20 6.17
CA GLY A 289 1.62 -19.91 5.42
C GLY A 289 1.44 -18.39 5.39
N LEU A 290 1.47 -17.71 4.26
CA LEU A 290 1.05 -16.32 4.29
C LEU A 290 -0.36 -16.34 4.86
N ASN A 291 -0.53 -15.78 6.04
CA ASN A 291 -1.84 -15.46 6.58
C ASN A 291 -2.42 -14.31 5.75
N TYR A 292 -2.64 -14.54 4.45
CA TYR A 292 -3.76 -13.94 3.76
C TYR A 292 -5.02 -14.57 4.39
N LYS A 293 -5.22 -14.35 5.68
CA LYS A 293 -6.54 -14.44 6.23
C LYS A 293 -7.31 -13.26 5.62
N THR A 294 -7.79 -13.49 4.40
CA THR A 294 -9.13 -13.07 4.15
C THR A 294 -9.91 -13.65 5.33
N GLU A 295 -10.30 -12.83 6.28
CA GLU A 295 -11.58 -13.11 6.90
C GLU A 295 -12.45 -13.31 5.67
N ILE A 296 -12.80 -14.58 5.40
CA ILE A 296 -13.93 -14.91 4.54
C ILE A 296 -14.95 -13.89 5.00
N PRO A 297 -15.42 -12.97 4.12
CA PRO A 297 -16.40 -12.02 4.57
C PRO A 297 -17.41 -12.86 5.31
N LYS A 298 -17.63 -12.59 6.58
CA LYS A 298 -18.77 -13.09 7.33
C LYS A 298 -20.01 -12.44 6.72
N GLN A 299 -20.14 -12.60 5.40
CA GLN A 299 -21.43 -12.60 4.77
C GLN A 299 -22.05 -13.89 5.20
N ALA A 300 -22.70 -13.71 6.32
CA ALA A 300 -23.93 -14.37 6.60
C ALA A 300 -23.98 -15.80 6.08
N ILE A 301 -23.48 -16.66 6.88
CA ILE A 301 -24.45 -17.58 7.37
C ILE A 301 -24.45 -17.28 8.87
N GLU A 302 -25.42 -16.55 9.37
CA GLU A 302 -25.99 -16.79 10.69
C GLU A 302 -26.52 -18.21 10.68
N GLN A 303 -25.66 -19.16 10.41
CA GLN A 303 -25.90 -20.55 10.68
C GLN A 303 -25.60 -20.64 12.17
N LYS A 304 -26.69 -20.73 12.92
CA LYS A 304 -26.67 -20.94 14.35
C LYS A 304 -25.76 -22.13 14.63
N LEU A 305 -24.50 -21.83 15.01
CA LEU A 305 -23.55 -22.86 15.44
C LEU A 305 -24.00 -23.34 16.80
N GLU A 306 -24.14 -24.63 16.97
CA GLU A 306 -24.53 -25.25 18.22
C GLU A 306 -23.25 -25.75 18.93
N TYR A 307 -22.97 -25.16 20.10
CA TYR A 307 -21.89 -25.61 20.98
C TYR A 307 -22.46 -26.34 22.18
N ILE A 308 -22.06 -27.58 22.37
CA ILE A 308 -22.57 -28.43 23.43
C ILE A 308 -21.47 -28.71 24.44
N LEU A 309 -21.68 -28.30 25.67
CA LEU A 309 -20.84 -28.67 26.80
C LEU A 309 -21.23 -30.04 27.33
N LEU A 310 -20.26 -30.95 27.42
CA LEU A 310 -20.43 -32.28 27.95
C LEU A 310 -19.64 -32.38 29.28
N ASP A 311 -20.28 -31.96 30.36
CA ASP A 311 -19.66 -31.84 31.70
C ASP A 311 -19.86 -33.07 32.59
N ASN A 312 -20.48 -34.14 32.07
CA ASN A 312 -20.67 -35.40 32.76
C ASN A 312 -20.52 -36.63 31.84
N GLU A 313 -20.16 -37.75 32.41
CA GLU A 313 -19.87 -39.00 31.69
C GLU A 313 -21.05 -39.56 30.90
N ASN A 314 -22.30 -39.39 31.40
CA ASN A 314 -23.49 -39.92 30.74
C ASN A 314 -23.72 -39.19 29.41
N ASP A 315 -23.65 -37.86 29.41
CA ASP A 315 -23.85 -37.05 28.21
C ASP A 315 -22.71 -37.26 27.20
N LEU A 316 -21.47 -37.41 27.67
CA LEU A 316 -20.33 -37.77 26.83
C LEU A 316 -20.54 -39.13 26.17
N THR A 317 -20.95 -40.15 26.94
CA THR A 317 -21.23 -41.48 26.42
C THR A 317 -22.35 -41.46 25.38
N LEU A 318 -23.42 -40.71 25.64
CA LEU A 318 -24.53 -40.56 24.70
C LEU A 318 -24.09 -39.84 23.41
N ALA A 319 -23.25 -38.82 23.52
CA ALA A 319 -22.71 -38.09 22.35
C ALA A 319 -21.80 -39.02 21.51
N ILE A 320 -20.87 -39.75 22.13
CA ILE A 320 -19.97 -40.68 21.44
C ILE A 320 -20.76 -41.81 20.73
N ASN A 321 -21.78 -42.37 21.37
CA ASN A 321 -22.59 -43.44 20.78
C ASN A 321 -23.44 -42.98 19.57
N LYS A 322 -23.61 -41.68 19.36
CA LYS A 322 -24.29 -41.12 18.20
C LYS A 322 -23.36 -40.93 16.99
N ILE A 323 -22.03 -41.03 17.18
CA ILE A 323 -21.08 -40.84 16.08
C ILE A 323 -21.19 -42.01 15.11
N PRO A 324 -21.50 -41.77 13.80
CA PRO A 324 -21.47 -42.81 12.78
C PRO A 324 -20.13 -43.49 12.68
N ARG A 325 -20.10 -44.79 12.38
CA ARG A 325 -18.84 -45.59 12.33
C ARG A 325 -17.86 -45.12 11.24
N ASP A 326 -18.38 -44.46 10.22
CA ASP A 326 -17.67 -43.94 9.06
C ASP A 326 -17.50 -42.41 9.09
N ALA A 327 -17.85 -41.78 10.23
CA ALA A 327 -17.71 -40.33 10.36
C ALA A 327 -16.25 -39.88 10.41
N ILE A 328 -15.97 -38.78 9.76
CA ILE A 328 -14.71 -38.05 9.95
C ILE A 328 -14.88 -37.14 11.17
N ILE A 329 -14.01 -37.29 12.16
CA ILE A 329 -14.04 -36.51 13.40
C ILE A 329 -12.91 -35.49 13.37
N ALA A 330 -13.27 -34.20 13.48
CA ALA A 330 -12.29 -33.15 13.86
C ALA A 330 -12.15 -33.19 15.39
N PHE A 331 -10.92 -33.19 15.88
CA PHE A 331 -10.59 -33.28 17.30
C PHE A 331 -9.47 -32.29 17.66
N ASP A 332 -9.62 -31.60 18.79
CA ASP A 332 -8.62 -30.66 19.32
C ASP A 332 -8.54 -30.75 20.84
N THR A 333 -7.37 -30.43 21.42
CA THR A 333 -7.10 -30.49 22.86
C THR A 333 -6.67 -29.15 23.41
N GLU A 334 -7.21 -28.80 24.58
CA GLU A 334 -6.79 -27.64 25.36
C GLU A 334 -5.85 -28.09 26.49
N THR A 335 -4.73 -27.38 26.64
CA THR A 335 -3.68 -27.75 27.56
C THR A 335 -3.19 -26.58 28.40
N THR A 336 -2.59 -26.89 29.58
CA THR A 336 -2.07 -25.87 30.51
C THR A 336 -0.77 -25.21 30.06
N ASN A 337 -0.04 -25.77 29.07
CA ASN A 337 1.28 -25.28 28.64
C ASN A 337 1.56 -25.65 27.19
N LEU A 338 2.35 -24.83 26.50
CA LEU A 338 2.85 -25.10 25.15
C LEU A 338 4.00 -26.15 25.14
N ASP A 339 4.70 -26.32 26.27
CA ASP A 339 5.72 -27.37 26.43
C ASP A 339 5.02 -28.70 26.66
N THR A 340 5.02 -29.57 25.66
CA THR A 340 4.35 -30.87 25.69
C THR A 340 4.83 -31.80 26.81
N ALA A 341 6.06 -31.63 27.34
CA ALA A 341 6.56 -32.40 28.47
C ALA A 341 5.96 -31.98 29.82
N LYS A 342 5.38 -30.78 29.89
CA LYS A 342 4.78 -30.19 31.11
C LYS A 342 3.29 -29.97 31.00
N ALA A 343 2.75 -30.05 29.78
CA ALA A 343 1.36 -29.82 29.50
C ALA A 343 0.45 -30.87 30.14
N LYS A 344 -0.64 -30.39 30.73
CA LYS A 344 -1.76 -31.24 31.17
C LYS A 344 -2.96 -30.88 30.34
N ILE A 345 -3.71 -31.87 29.89
CA ILE A 345 -4.97 -31.65 29.17
C ILE A 345 -5.99 -31.09 30.15
N VAL A 346 -6.66 -30.02 29.80
CA VAL A 346 -7.75 -29.40 30.60
C VAL A 346 -9.10 -29.54 29.94
N GLY A 347 -9.14 -29.97 28.69
CA GLY A 347 -10.33 -30.24 27.95
C GLY A 347 -10.03 -30.66 26.52
N PHE A 348 -11.03 -31.13 25.83
CA PHE A 348 -10.94 -31.39 24.38
C PHE A 348 -12.27 -31.05 23.70
N SER A 349 -12.19 -30.74 22.42
CA SER A 349 -13.35 -30.50 21.57
C SER A 349 -13.36 -31.51 20.42
N PHE A 350 -14.56 -31.85 19.96
CA PHE A 350 -14.74 -32.67 18.77
C PHE A 350 -16.01 -32.27 17.99
N CYS A 351 -15.97 -32.57 16.70
CA CYS A 351 -17.04 -32.31 15.75
C CYS A 351 -17.07 -33.46 14.73
N TYR A 352 -18.23 -34.00 14.43
CA TYR A 352 -18.43 -35.04 13.40
C TYR A 352 -19.62 -34.74 12.48
N GLU A 353 -20.32 -33.65 12.73
CA GLU A 353 -21.42 -33.17 11.91
C GLU A 353 -21.31 -31.65 11.68
N ASP A 354 -21.86 -31.18 10.59
CA ASP A 354 -21.79 -29.76 10.23
C ASP A 354 -22.52 -28.89 11.26
N LYS A 355 -21.92 -27.75 11.64
CA LYS A 355 -22.48 -26.71 12.53
C LYS A 355 -22.64 -27.07 14.00
N LYS A 356 -22.15 -28.23 14.46
CA LYS A 356 -22.26 -28.66 15.83
C LYS A 356 -20.94 -29.15 16.38
N ALA A 357 -20.51 -28.57 17.48
CA ALA A 357 -19.27 -28.92 18.16
C ALA A 357 -19.52 -29.24 19.64
N TYR A 358 -18.76 -30.17 20.14
CA TYR A 358 -18.82 -30.66 21.53
C TYR A 358 -17.55 -30.28 22.25
N TYR A 359 -17.67 -29.83 23.50
CA TYR A 359 -16.51 -29.56 24.38
C TYR A 359 -16.64 -30.39 25.67
N VAL A 360 -15.54 -31.02 26.06
CA VAL A 360 -15.44 -31.87 27.26
C VAL A 360 -14.37 -31.27 28.17
N PRO A 361 -14.69 -30.67 29.31
CA PRO A 361 -13.72 -30.29 30.32
C PRO A 361 -13.20 -31.54 31.05
N ILE A 362 -11.89 -31.51 31.45
CA ILE A 362 -11.22 -32.59 32.21
C ILE A 362 -10.77 -32.07 33.55
#